data_49d0b1acf472793240140c2fe4990055
#
_entry.id   49d0b1acf472793240140c2fe4990055
#
_cell.length_a   1.000
_cell.length_b   1.000
_cell.length_c   1.000
_cell.angle_alpha   90.00
_cell.angle_beta   90.00
_cell.angle_gamma   90.00
#
_symmetry.space_group_name_H-M   'P 1'
#
loop_
_entity.id
_entity.type
_entity.pdbx_description
1 polymer ?
#
loop_
_entity_poly.entity_id
_entity_poly.type
_entity_poly.pdbx_seq_one_letter_code
_entity_poly.pdbx_strand_id
1 'polypeptide(L)'
;MIFSSAVAAFFSTNAAPFILGIIGGLLTNFIWQKWRDAVEKNAAARFSQKVSERLVHLSADFKDEILLLDSAGTHYLAENISVQVDEDLKFLVPCQADDVRAIAEAARGKAKPTAIAFEKDFVVPRGLTVEAIGSSMGIDHFRERLIAGSRATAERFVESYEKPGRFGEFNGKSFFLRGFTRARDPRGGDERTTFFLALGMTDWFTGLTLYNVYHQLAAEGHGIVHADESSISEKYNWFIRGFGVNVLAILHDGGKRYVVFSKRSGNLYNMRGKSRWHVTTNEGLTGQDLESDGRLDLYACAERGLREENGIELRPMDAIRFYSFFFLRTDFELGILGSAELRLSQAEFSKQARALARDNTMEIRQYAFVEFTERAIQEFYRRETEAGEEFTASARLGIEIVSARNGLNRLNT
;
A
#
# COMPACT_ATOMS: atom_id res chain seq x y z
N MET A 1 -34.38 -53.54 55.68
CA MET A 1 -33.15 -52.68 55.97
C MET A 1 -31.86 -53.25 55.43
N ILE A 2 -31.82 -54.22 54.54
CA ILE A 2 -30.58 -54.80 53.97
C ILE A 2 -30.21 -54.20 52.58
N PHE A 3 -31.15 -53.57 51.88
CA PHE A 3 -30.91 -52.96 50.52
C PHE A 3 -30.18 -51.61 50.55
N SER A 4 -30.19 -50.91 51.68
CA SER A 4 -29.58 -49.56 51.74
C SER A 4 -28.07 -49.59 51.95
N SER A 5 -27.52 -50.62 52.60
CA SER A 5 -26.06 -50.70 52.83
C SER A 5 -25.25 -51.16 51.59
N ALA A 6 -25.88 -52.06 50.80
CA ALA A 6 -25.21 -52.52 49.56
C ALA A 6 -25.12 -51.43 48.46
N VAL A 7 -26.14 -50.60 48.37
CA VAL A 7 -26.15 -49.46 47.45
C VAL A 7 -25.16 -48.37 47.89
N ALA A 8 -25.08 -48.07 49.17
CA ALA A 8 -24.13 -47.15 49.73
C ALA A 8 -22.68 -47.63 49.57
N ALA A 9 -22.41 -48.93 49.76
CA ALA A 9 -21.08 -49.52 49.52
C ALA A 9 -20.69 -49.54 48.04
N PHE A 10 -21.64 -49.81 47.15
CA PHE A 10 -21.41 -49.79 45.71
C PHE A 10 -21.02 -48.36 45.21
N PHE A 11 -21.71 -47.34 45.71
CA PHE A 11 -21.36 -45.94 45.36
C PHE A 11 -20.05 -45.48 45.99
N SER A 12 -19.73 -45.92 47.22
CA SER A 12 -18.47 -45.53 47.86
C SER A 12 -17.22 -46.16 47.23
N THR A 13 -17.34 -47.41 46.74
CA THR A 13 -16.19 -48.13 46.16
C THR A 13 -15.97 -47.85 44.67
N ASN A 14 -17.03 -47.56 43.94
CA ASN A 14 -16.90 -47.36 42.49
C ASN A 14 -17.03 -45.90 42.07
N ALA A 15 -17.71 -45.04 42.81
CA ALA A 15 -17.86 -43.64 42.46
C ALA A 15 -16.57 -42.82 42.70
N ALA A 16 -15.81 -43.10 43.75
CA ALA A 16 -14.59 -42.38 44.05
C ALA A 16 -13.50 -42.53 42.97
N PRO A 17 -13.18 -43.77 42.49
CA PRO A 17 -12.25 -43.92 41.35
C PRO A 17 -12.74 -43.27 40.06
N PHE A 18 -14.06 -43.32 39.79
CA PHE A 18 -14.66 -42.69 38.61
C PHE A 18 -14.59 -41.17 38.66
N ILE A 19 -14.92 -40.57 39.81
CA ILE A 19 -14.79 -39.12 40.03
C ILE A 19 -13.32 -38.68 39.94
N LEU A 20 -12.39 -39.42 40.53
CA LEU A 20 -10.94 -39.13 40.42
C LEU A 20 -10.45 -39.27 39.00
N GLY A 21 -10.96 -40.21 38.20
CA GLY A 21 -10.65 -40.36 36.79
C GLY A 21 -11.12 -39.14 35.96
N ILE A 22 -12.35 -38.67 36.21
CA ILE A 22 -12.89 -37.47 35.55
C ILE A 22 -12.09 -36.23 35.96
N ILE A 23 -11.83 -36.03 37.24
CA ILE A 23 -11.04 -34.89 37.73
C ILE A 23 -9.60 -34.94 37.16
N GLY A 24 -9.00 -36.12 37.17
CA GLY A 24 -7.68 -36.32 36.57
C GLY A 24 -7.66 -36.00 35.07
N GLY A 25 -8.65 -36.47 34.31
CA GLY A 25 -8.82 -36.17 32.90
C GLY A 25 -9.02 -34.68 32.61
N LEU A 26 -9.86 -34.00 33.39
CA LEU A 26 -10.09 -32.55 33.27
C LEU A 26 -8.84 -31.75 33.62
N LEU A 27 -8.13 -32.12 34.69
CA LEU A 27 -6.88 -31.47 35.08
C LEU A 27 -5.79 -31.65 34.02
N THR A 28 -5.67 -32.87 33.48
CA THR A 28 -4.71 -33.16 32.41
C THR A 28 -5.02 -32.35 31.16
N ASN A 29 -6.29 -32.29 30.75
CA ASN A 29 -6.70 -31.45 29.60
C ASN A 29 -6.47 -29.96 29.86
N PHE A 30 -6.75 -29.46 31.06
CA PHE A 30 -6.52 -28.07 31.42
C PHE A 30 -5.03 -27.73 31.44
N ILE A 31 -4.18 -28.59 32.00
CA ILE A 31 -2.73 -28.42 32.00
C ILE A 31 -2.21 -28.48 30.57
N TRP A 32 -2.68 -29.42 29.75
CA TRP A 32 -2.30 -29.55 28.35
C TRP A 32 -2.72 -28.32 27.53
N GLN A 33 -3.93 -27.81 27.71
CA GLN A 33 -4.36 -26.58 27.06
C GLN A 33 -3.48 -25.37 27.44
N LYS A 34 -3.27 -25.18 28.77
CA LYS A 34 -2.39 -24.09 29.24
C LYS A 34 -0.96 -24.21 28.75
N TRP A 35 -0.42 -25.41 28.67
CA TRP A 35 0.90 -25.66 28.13
C TRP A 35 0.95 -25.37 26.63
N ARG A 36 -0.04 -25.83 25.87
CA ARG A 36 -0.16 -25.55 24.43
C ARG A 36 -0.26 -24.04 24.18
N ASP A 37 -1.16 -23.37 24.92
CA ASP A 37 -1.32 -21.91 24.80
C ASP A 37 -0.03 -21.15 25.14
N ALA A 38 0.72 -21.60 26.14
CA ALA A 38 2.01 -21.02 26.50
C ALA A 38 3.07 -21.26 25.40
N VAL A 39 3.10 -22.45 24.80
CA VAL A 39 4.01 -22.79 23.70
C VAL A 39 3.67 -21.97 22.46
N GLU A 40 2.40 -21.88 22.10
CA GLU A 40 1.92 -21.07 20.97
C GLU A 40 2.21 -19.59 21.18
N LYS A 41 1.95 -19.05 22.37
CA LYS A 41 2.26 -17.66 22.74
C LYS A 41 3.77 -17.36 22.67
N ASN A 42 4.61 -18.27 23.18
CA ASN A 42 6.06 -18.12 23.10
C ASN A 42 6.57 -18.22 21.65
N ALA A 43 5.99 -19.11 20.84
CA ALA A 43 6.33 -19.21 19.41
C ALA A 43 5.93 -17.94 18.65
N ALA A 44 4.72 -17.41 18.91
CA ALA A 44 4.24 -16.16 18.32
C ALA A 44 5.12 -14.97 18.75
N ALA A 45 5.51 -14.88 20.03
CA ALA A 45 6.39 -13.84 20.52
C ALA A 45 7.78 -13.89 19.86
N ARG A 46 8.38 -15.08 19.74
CA ARG A 46 9.67 -15.26 19.04
C ARG A 46 9.57 -14.92 17.55
N PHE A 47 8.47 -15.29 16.92
CA PHE A 47 8.22 -14.93 15.53
C PHE A 47 8.10 -13.42 15.35
N SER A 48 7.29 -12.74 16.19
CA SER A 48 7.14 -11.29 16.19
C SER A 48 8.48 -10.57 16.43
N GLN A 49 9.28 -11.06 17.36
CA GLN A 49 10.62 -10.53 17.61
C GLN A 49 11.51 -10.63 16.36
N LYS A 50 11.60 -11.81 15.73
CA LYS A 50 12.38 -11.99 14.50
C LYS A 50 11.93 -11.06 13.36
N VAL A 51 10.62 -10.89 13.21
CA VAL A 51 10.06 -9.95 12.22
C VAL A 51 10.46 -8.53 12.56
N SER A 52 10.35 -8.10 13.82
CA SER A 52 10.73 -6.76 14.26
C SER A 52 12.22 -6.47 14.04
N GLU A 53 13.11 -7.41 14.40
CA GLU A 53 14.54 -7.30 14.14
C GLU A 53 14.83 -7.13 12.64
N ARG A 54 14.15 -7.92 11.80
CA ARG A 54 14.29 -7.82 10.34
C ARG A 54 13.81 -6.48 9.80
N LEU A 55 12.70 -5.95 10.30
CA LEU A 55 12.18 -4.64 9.91
C LEU A 55 13.13 -3.49 10.25
N VAL A 56 13.83 -3.58 11.38
CA VAL A 56 14.89 -2.61 11.72
C VAL A 56 16.02 -2.63 10.69
N HIS A 57 16.47 -3.81 10.29
CA HIS A 57 17.49 -3.94 9.24
C HIS A 57 16.99 -3.42 7.89
N LEU A 58 15.76 -3.76 7.50
CA LEU A 58 15.16 -3.26 6.26
C LEU A 58 15.06 -1.73 6.24
N SER A 59 14.67 -1.12 7.36
CA SER A 59 14.64 0.34 7.47
C SER A 59 16.01 0.97 7.24
N ALA A 60 17.10 0.31 7.65
CA ALA A 60 18.45 0.78 7.40
C ALA A 60 18.90 0.57 5.94
N ASP A 61 18.58 -0.58 5.36
CA ASP A 61 18.94 -0.92 3.97
C ASP A 61 18.26 -0.01 2.93
N PHE A 62 17.02 0.38 3.19
CA PHE A 62 16.20 1.20 2.29
C PHE A 62 16.15 2.69 2.66
N LYS A 63 16.91 3.15 3.66
CA LYS A 63 16.81 4.50 4.26
C LYS A 63 16.84 5.66 3.25
N ASP A 64 17.57 5.52 2.15
CA ASP A 64 17.72 6.55 1.13
C ASP A 64 16.53 6.59 0.15
N GLU A 65 15.82 5.47 0.00
CA GLU A 65 14.68 5.35 -0.92
C GLU A 65 13.34 5.34 -0.18
N ILE A 66 13.29 4.69 1.00
CA ILE A 66 12.05 4.45 1.75
C ILE A 66 12.23 4.78 3.22
N LEU A 67 11.24 5.44 3.79
CA LEU A 67 11.06 5.55 5.23
C LEU A 67 9.91 4.63 5.66
N LEU A 68 10.20 3.64 6.49
CA LEU A 68 9.19 2.79 7.09
C LEU A 68 8.53 3.56 8.25
N LEU A 69 7.24 3.89 8.11
CA LEU A 69 6.52 4.70 9.08
C LEU A 69 5.96 3.84 10.21
N ASP A 70 5.32 2.72 9.86
CA ASP A 70 4.75 1.80 10.85
C ASP A 70 4.68 0.38 10.30
N SER A 71 4.60 -0.59 11.20
CA SER A 71 4.50 -2.00 10.85
C SER A 71 3.67 -2.74 11.89
N ALA A 72 2.60 -3.38 11.44
CA ALA A 72 1.75 -4.19 12.31
C ALA A 72 2.53 -5.36 12.92
N GLY A 73 2.16 -5.82 14.12
CA GLY A 73 2.73 -7.01 14.75
C GLY A 73 2.55 -8.27 13.88
N THR A 74 1.36 -8.47 13.34
CA THR A 74 1.02 -9.54 12.37
C THR A 74 0.58 -8.93 11.03
N HIS A 75 -0.57 -8.31 11.01
CA HIS A 75 -1.14 -7.51 9.92
C HIS A 75 -2.16 -6.53 10.53
N TYR A 76 -2.47 -5.46 9.80
CA TYR A 76 -3.54 -4.57 10.20
C TYR A 76 -4.90 -5.27 10.00
N LEU A 77 -5.79 -5.12 10.97
CA LEU A 77 -7.21 -5.39 10.76
C LEU A 77 -7.86 -4.16 10.13
N ALA A 78 -8.98 -4.35 9.44
CA ALA A 78 -9.68 -3.23 8.80
C ALA A 78 -10.03 -2.11 9.79
N GLU A 79 -10.48 -2.47 10.99
CA GLU A 79 -10.77 -1.53 12.08
C GLU A 79 -9.55 -0.81 12.66
N ASN A 80 -8.34 -1.28 12.36
CA ASN A 80 -7.08 -0.64 12.81
C ASN A 80 -6.52 0.38 11.80
N ILE A 81 -7.17 0.53 10.64
CA ILE A 81 -6.82 1.55 9.67
C ILE A 81 -8.02 2.47 9.51
N SER A 82 -7.83 3.74 9.80
CA SER A 82 -8.85 4.76 9.58
C SER A 82 -8.29 5.80 8.63
N VAL A 83 -8.95 5.99 7.51
CA VAL A 83 -8.63 7.03 6.53
C VAL A 83 -9.81 7.95 6.38
N GLN A 84 -9.65 9.22 6.76
CA GLN A 84 -10.70 10.22 6.71
C GLN A 84 -10.34 11.34 5.75
N VAL A 85 -11.30 11.74 4.93
CA VAL A 85 -11.17 12.85 4.00
C VAL A 85 -11.97 14.06 4.49
N ASP A 86 -11.33 15.20 4.53
CA ASP A 86 -11.97 16.49 4.72
C ASP A 86 -12.21 17.09 3.31
N GLU A 87 -13.44 16.99 2.82
CA GLU A 87 -13.81 17.47 1.50
C GLU A 87 -13.81 19.00 1.37
N ASP A 88 -13.90 19.72 2.47
CA ASP A 88 -13.80 21.18 2.51
C ASP A 88 -12.35 21.66 2.45
N LEU A 89 -11.41 20.79 2.79
CA LEU A 89 -9.99 21.08 2.74
C LEU A 89 -9.44 20.77 1.33
N LYS A 90 -9.30 21.80 0.51
CA LYS A 90 -8.87 21.68 -0.90
C LYS A 90 -7.55 22.41 -1.15
N PHE A 91 -6.67 21.75 -1.89
CA PHE A 91 -5.48 22.36 -2.48
C PHE A 91 -5.39 21.99 -3.96
N LEU A 92 -5.66 22.97 -4.82
CA LEU A 92 -5.68 22.77 -6.26
C LEU A 92 -4.83 23.83 -6.95
N VAL A 93 -3.98 23.37 -7.86
CA VAL A 93 -3.29 24.23 -8.81
C VAL A 93 -4.20 24.40 -10.02
N PRO A 94 -4.32 25.64 -10.57
CA PRO A 94 -5.30 25.92 -11.60
C PRO A 94 -5.01 25.12 -12.87
N CYS A 95 -5.79 24.08 -13.06
CA CYS A 95 -6.02 23.42 -14.34
C CYS A 95 -7.42 22.85 -14.26
N GLN A 96 -8.35 23.48 -14.94
CA GLN A 96 -9.72 22.99 -14.92
C GLN A 96 -9.81 21.68 -15.71
N ALA A 97 -10.65 20.76 -15.23
CA ALA A 97 -10.92 19.50 -15.95
C ALA A 97 -11.44 19.76 -17.39
N ASP A 98 -12.08 20.90 -17.59
CA ASP A 98 -12.56 21.33 -18.92
C ASP A 98 -11.41 21.71 -19.84
N ASP A 99 -10.32 22.26 -19.33
CA ASP A 99 -9.11 22.56 -20.14
C ASP A 99 -8.43 21.27 -20.60
N VAL A 100 -8.33 20.26 -19.73
CA VAL A 100 -7.80 18.94 -20.10
C VAL A 100 -8.71 18.26 -21.11
N ARG A 101 -10.04 18.41 -20.98
CA ARG A 101 -11.01 17.90 -21.96
C ARG A 101 -10.88 18.62 -23.29
N ALA A 102 -10.76 19.95 -23.29
CA ALA A 102 -10.57 20.74 -24.49
C ALA A 102 -9.26 20.38 -25.21
N ILE A 103 -8.18 20.11 -24.47
CA ILE A 103 -6.90 19.62 -25.00
C ILE A 103 -7.12 18.23 -25.66
N ALA A 104 -7.82 17.30 -24.97
CA ALA A 104 -8.10 15.99 -25.50
C ALA A 104 -8.96 16.03 -26.76
N GLU A 105 -9.96 16.90 -26.81
CA GLU A 105 -10.81 17.12 -27.98
C GLU A 105 -10.04 17.76 -29.13
N ALA A 106 -9.20 18.75 -28.85
CA ALA A 106 -8.32 19.37 -29.85
C ALA A 106 -7.32 18.38 -30.45
N ALA A 107 -6.73 17.52 -29.64
CA ALA A 107 -5.82 16.47 -30.10
C ALA A 107 -6.54 15.43 -31.00
N ARG A 108 -7.80 15.09 -30.70
CA ARG A 108 -8.64 14.24 -31.55
C ARG A 108 -9.10 14.92 -32.83
N GLY A 109 -9.29 16.23 -32.81
CA GLY A 109 -9.87 17.04 -33.88
C GLY A 109 -8.86 17.71 -34.82
N LYS A 110 -7.56 17.44 -34.72
CA LYS A 110 -6.49 18.07 -35.52
C LYS A 110 -6.25 19.58 -35.25
N ALA A 111 -6.89 20.18 -34.28
CA ALA A 111 -6.55 21.53 -33.83
C ALA A 111 -5.39 21.44 -32.82
N LYS A 112 -4.31 22.19 -33.04
CA LYS A 112 -3.26 22.32 -31.98
C LYS A 112 -3.87 23.08 -30.81
N PRO A 113 -3.76 22.57 -29.57
CA PRO A 113 -4.20 23.32 -28.42
C PRO A 113 -3.35 24.60 -28.32
N THR A 114 -3.99 25.73 -28.54
CA THR A 114 -3.40 27.03 -28.21
C THR A 114 -3.36 27.12 -26.71
N ALA A 115 -2.20 27.41 -26.16
CA ALA A 115 -1.84 27.64 -24.78
C ALA A 115 -2.97 27.45 -23.75
N ILE A 116 -2.82 26.48 -22.86
CA ILE A 116 -3.67 26.33 -21.67
C ILE A 116 -3.61 27.65 -20.92
N ALA A 117 -4.75 28.33 -20.79
CA ALA A 117 -4.87 29.49 -19.96
C ALA A 117 -4.85 29.02 -18.51
N PHE A 118 -3.73 29.22 -17.82
CA PHE A 118 -3.68 28.99 -16.38
C PHE A 118 -4.42 30.14 -15.70
N GLU A 119 -5.53 29.82 -15.04
CA GLU A 119 -6.13 30.75 -14.09
C GLU A 119 -5.09 31.03 -12.99
N LYS A 120 -4.96 32.31 -12.63
CA LYS A 120 -3.93 32.75 -11.66
C LYS A 120 -4.26 32.39 -10.22
N ASP A 121 -5.44 31.88 -9.96
CA ASP A 121 -5.98 31.70 -8.62
C ASP A 121 -5.90 30.24 -8.18
N PHE A 122 -4.95 29.96 -7.29
CA PHE A 122 -4.87 28.69 -6.62
C PHE A 122 -6.03 28.49 -5.65
N VAL A 123 -6.59 27.30 -5.60
CA VAL A 123 -7.54 26.93 -4.55
C VAL A 123 -6.75 26.44 -3.33
N VAL A 124 -6.85 27.16 -2.25
CA VAL A 124 -6.18 26.83 -0.98
C VAL A 124 -7.22 26.81 0.15
N PRO A 125 -6.93 26.13 1.27
CA PRO A 125 -7.83 26.13 2.41
C PRO A 125 -8.14 27.55 2.92
N ARG A 126 -9.33 27.72 3.44
CA ARG A 126 -9.79 29.02 3.96
C ARG A 126 -8.83 29.56 5.01
N GLY A 127 -8.42 30.81 4.82
CA GLY A 127 -7.51 31.51 5.72
C GLY A 127 -6.02 31.26 5.44
N LEU A 128 -5.68 30.48 4.42
CA LEU A 128 -4.30 30.29 3.96
C LEU A 128 -4.08 31.01 2.61
N THR A 129 -2.81 31.28 2.34
CA THR A 129 -2.34 31.72 1.02
C THR A 129 -1.24 30.77 0.55
N VAL A 130 -0.97 30.73 -0.75
CA VAL A 130 0.13 29.92 -1.33
C VAL A 130 1.44 30.31 -0.70
N GLU A 131 1.67 31.58 -0.47
CA GLU A 131 2.89 32.13 0.14
C GLU A 131 3.03 31.66 1.61
N ALA A 132 1.95 31.66 2.38
CA ALA A 132 1.96 31.17 3.75
C ALA A 132 2.27 29.66 3.80
N ILE A 133 1.69 28.87 2.88
CA ILE A 133 2.00 27.45 2.75
C ILE A 133 3.48 27.26 2.38
N GLY A 134 4.00 27.98 1.40
CA GLY A 134 5.42 27.94 1.02
C GLY A 134 6.34 28.29 2.18
N SER A 135 6.05 29.37 2.89
CA SER A 135 6.81 29.84 4.05
C SER A 135 6.83 28.80 5.18
N SER A 136 5.70 28.13 5.46
CA SER A 136 5.63 27.07 6.47
C SER A 136 6.55 25.89 6.17
N MET A 137 6.78 25.64 4.89
CA MET A 137 7.69 24.59 4.40
C MET A 137 9.14 25.06 4.25
N GLY A 138 9.40 26.37 4.41
CA GLY A 138 10.71 26.98 4.13
C GLY A 138 11.04 27.00 2.63
N ILE A 139 10.02 27.14 1.78
CA ILE A 139 10.18 27.17 0.31
C ILE A 139 9.96 28.60 -0.18
N ASP A 140 11.04 29.23 -0.62
CA ASP A 140 10.99 30.55 -1.21
C ASP A 140 10.37 30.50 -2.61
N HIS A 141 9.65 31.57 -2.98
CA HIS A 141 9.02 31.71 -4.30
C HIS A 141 8.09 30.53 -4.66
N PHE A 142 7.34 30.01 -3.67
CA PHE A 142 6.54 28.80 -3.86
C PHE A 142 5.47 28.97 -4.94
N ARG A 143 4.84 30.14 -5.04
CA ARG A 143 3.87 30.45 -6.11
C ARG A 143 4.49 30.34 -7.49
N GLU A 144 5.67 30.94 -7.71
CA GLU A 144 6.38 30.91 -8.97
C GLU A 144 6.81 29.50 -9.35
N ARG A 145 7.22 28.70 -8.36
CA ARG A 145 7.55 27.28 -8.55
C ARG A 145 6.32 26.46 -8.95
N LEU A 146 5.16 26.70 -8.32
CA LEU A 146 3.89 26.06 -8.71
C LEU A 146 3.50 26.44 -10.14
N ILE A 147 3.64 27.71 -10.54
CA ILE A 147 3.37 28.16 -11.92
C ILE A 147 4.32 27.46 -12.91
N ALA A 148 5.61 27.37 -12.60
CA ALA A 148 6.56 26.70 -13.46
C ALA A 148 6.28 25.18 -13.55
N GLY A 149 6.01 24.55 -12.41
CA GLY A 149 5.65 23.13 -12.34
C GLY A 149 4.34 22.80 -13.06
N SER A 150 3.33 23.70 -12.99
CA SER A 150 2.07 23.52 -13.68
C SER A 150 2.21 23.60 -15.20
N ARG A 151 3.09 24.47 -15.71
CA ARG A 151 3.42 24.54 -17.15
C ARG A 151 4.02 23.21 -17.63
N ALA A 152 5.02 22.69 -16.91
CA ALA A 152 5.63 21.42 -17.26
C ALA A 152 4.61 20.25 -17.20
N THR A 153 3.68 20.29 -16.23
CA THR A 153 2.59 19.31 -16.14
C THR A 153 1.65 19.43 -17.33
N ALA A 154 1.28 20.63 -17.72
CA ALA A 154 0.40 20.87 -18.85
C ALA A 154 1.01 20.39 -20.18
N GLU A 155 2.29 20.70 -20.42
CA GLU A 155 3.03 20.21 -21.58
C GLU A 155 2.98 18.67 -21.63
N ARG A 156 3.19 18.02 -20.51
CA ARG A 156 3.09 16.58 -20.39
C ARG A 156 1.69 16.04 -20.71
N PHE A 157 0.62 16.71 -20.25
CA PHE A 157 -0.75 16.32 -20.59
C PHE A 157 -0.99 16.43 -22.10
N VAL A 158 -0.59 17.53 -22.73
CA VAL A 158 -0.68 17.70 -24.20
C VAL A 158 0.06 16.56 -24.92
N GLU A 159 1.32 16.31 -24.57
CA GLU A 159 2.11 15.25 -25.18
C GLU A 159 1.49 13.87 -25.03
N SER A 160 0.78 13.61 -23.91
CA SER A 160 0.13 12.32 -23.67
C SER A 160 -0.98 12.03 -24.68
N TYR A 161 -1.66 13.09 -25.17
CA TYR A 161 -2.73 12.98 -26.17
C TYR A 161 -2.19 12.99 -27.62
N GLU A 162 -1.03 13.60 -27.85
CA GLU A 162 -0.45 13.68 -29.20
C GLU A 162 0.25 12.39 -29.66
N LYS A 163 0.64 11.51 -28.74
CA LYS A 163 1.37 10.28 -29.07
C LYS A 163 0.43 9.15 -29.50
N PRO A 164 0.54 8.62 -30.74
CA PRO A 164 -0.31 7.53 -31.22
C PRO A 164 -0.23 6.29 -30.30
N GLY A 165 -1.37 5.66 -30.04
CA GLY A 165 -1.44 4.43 -29.25
C GLY A 165 -1.30 4.62 -27.74
N ARG A 166 -1.34 5.86 -27.24
CA ARG A 166 -1.40 6.19 -25.84
C ARG A 166 -2.75 6.75 -25.45
N PHE A 167 -3.15 6.48 -24.23
CA PHE A 167 -4.27 7.15 -23.61
C PHE A 167 -3.76 8.43 -22.96
N GLY A 168 -4.47 9.54 -23.18
CA GLY A 168 -4.12 10.81 -22.55
C GLY A 168 -4.22 10.75 -21.03
N GLU A 169 -3.40 11.56 -20.37
CA GLU A 169 -3.49 11.73 -18.91
C GLU A 169 -4.89 12.26 -18.55
N PHE A 170 -5.50 11.68 -17.54
CA PHE A 170 -6.80 12.08 -17.02
C PHE A 170 -6.64 12.82 -15.70
N ASN A 171 -7.28 13.99 -15.57
CA ASN A 171 -7.26 14.73 -14.30
C ASN A 171 -8.36 14.22 -13.37
N GLY A 172 -8.10 13.15 -12.65
CA GLY A 172 -9.01 12.57 -11.65
C GLY A 172 -8.87 13.21 -10.28
N LYS A 173 -9.91 13.06 -9.44
CA LYS A 173 -9.85 13.39 -8.02
C LYS A 173 -8.75 12.57 -7.35
N SER A 174 -7.96 13.23 -6.52
CA SER A 174 -6.88 12.64 -5.72
C SER A 174 -6.90 13.26 -4.33
N PHE A 175 -5.98 12.84 -3.48
CA PHE A 175 -5.92 13.28 -2.11
C PHE A 175 -4.50 13.75 -1.77
N PHE A 176 -4.39 14.72 -0.85
CA PHE A 176 -3.11 15.09 -0.26
C PHE A 176 -3.12 14.80 1.25
N LEU A 177 -1.96 14.57 1.83
CA LEU A 177 -1.85 14.29 3.25
C LEU A 177 -2.07 15.57 4.05
N ARG A 178 -2.99 15.50 5.04
CA ARG A 178 -3.11 16.50 6.09
C ARG A 178 -2.23 16.14 7.29
N GLY A 179 -2.19 14.87 7.63
CA GLY A 179 -1.39 14.32 8.70
C GLY A 179 -1.72 12.86 8.96
N PHE A 180 -0.91 12.21 9.79
CA PHE A 180 -1.20 10.87 10.28
C PHE A 180 -0.84 10.75 11.75
N THR A 181 -1.52 9.84 12.43
CA THR A 181 -1.22 9.50 13.83
C THR A 181 -1.24 7.99 14.02
N ARG A 182 -0.51 7.54 15.03
CA ARG A 182 -0.48 6.15 15.48
C ARG A 182 -0.95 6.09 16.91
N ALA A 183 -1.87 5.21 17.21
CA ALA A 183 -2.29 4.92 18.56
C ALA A 183 -2.12 3.42 18.84
N ARG A 184 -1.64 3.10 20.03
CA ARG A 184 -1.64 1.72 20.52
C ARG A 184 -2.92 1.48 21.29
N ASP A 185 -3.63 0.39 20.99
CA ASP A 185 -4.80 -0.01 21.79
C ASP A 185 -4.31 -0.69 23.06
N PRO A 186 -4.52 -0.09 24.24
CA PRO A 186 -4.06 -0.65 25.51
C PRO A 186 -4.91 -1.84 25.98
N ARG A 187 -6.02 -2.16 25.32
CA ARG A 187 -7.01 -3.13 25.78
C ARG A 187 -6.75 -4.58 25.34
N GLY A 188 -5.82 -4.81 24.45
CA GLY A 188 -5.48 -6.16 24.00
C GLY A 188 -4.09 -6.55 24.46
N GLY A 189 -3.89 -7.78 24.95
CA GLY A 189 -2.56 -8.33 25.23
C GLY A 189 -1.63 -8.42 24.00
N ASP A 190 -2.18 -8.16 22.81
CA ASP A 190 -1.47 -7.86 21.58
C ASP A 190 -1.55 -6.35 21.38
N GLU A 191 -0.39 -5.68 21.34
CA GLU A 191 -0.28 -4.25 21.03
C GLU A 191 -0.78 -4.01 19.59
N ARG A 192 -2.09 -3.79 19.44
CA ARG A 192 -2.67 -3.42 18.15
C ARG A 192 -2.41 -1.94 17.91
N THR A 193 -1.63 -1.66 16.89
CA THR A 193 -1.45 -0.29 16.42
C THR A 193 -2.65 0.09 15.54
N THR A 194 -3.32 1.18 15.88
CA THR A 194 -4.28 1.85 14.99
C THR A 194 -3.55 2.96 14.25
N PHE A 195 -3.67 2.96 12.94
CA PHE A 195 -3.13 3.98 12.06
C PHE A 195 -4.27 4.85 11.54
N PHE A 196 -4.16 6.15 11.78
CA PHE A 196 -5.13 7.14 11.36
C PHE A 196 -4.50 8.09 10.34
N LEU A 197 -5.12 8.22 9.16
CA LEU A 197 -4.77 9.13 8.09
C LEU A 197 -5.83 10.21 7.95
N ALA A 198 -5.41 11.47 7.97
CA ALA A 198 -6.24 12.61 7.61
C ALA A 198 -5.81 13.14 6.25
N LEU A 199 -6.74 13.23 5.31
CA LEU A 199 -6.52 13.63 3.94
C LEU A 199 -7.35 14.87 3.60
N GLY A 200 -6.90 15.65 2.63
CA GLY A 200 -7.68 16.70 1.97
C GLY A 200 -7.81 16.40 0.48
N MET A 201 -8.67 17.16 -0.20
CA MET A 201 -8.98 16.97 -1.61
C MET A 201 -7.96 17.67 -2.52
N THR A 202 -7.52 16.96 -3.55
CA THR A 202 -6.71 17.50 -4.64
C THR A 202 -7.09 16.82 -5.96
N ASP A 203 -6.32 17.04 -7.00
CA ASP A 203 -6.45 16.34 -8.28
C ASP A 203 -5.10 15.87 -8.80
N TRP A 204 -5.15 15.03 -9.84
CA TRP A 204 -3.96 14.44 -10.44
C TRP A 204 -3.01 15.49 -11.04
N PHE A 205 -3.54 16.54 -11.66
CA PHE A 205 -2.75 17.63 -12.21
C PHE A 205 -1.96 18.37 -11.12
N THR A 206 -2.61 18.73 -10.04
CA THR A 206 -1.97 19.34 -8.87
C THR A 206 -0.89 18.43 -8.29
N GLY A 207 -1.19 17.15 -8.17
CA GLY A 207 -0.24 16.16 -7.72
C GLY A 207 1.02 16.12 -8.57
N LEU A 208 0.89 16.09 -9.89
CA LEU A 208 2.01 16.12 -10.82
C LEU A 208 2.79 17.46 -10.80
N THR A 209 2.07 18.55 -10.60
CA THR A 209 2.70 19.86 -10.43
C THR A 209 3.60 19.90 -9.20
N LEU A 210 3.09 19.43 -8.06
CA LEU A 210 3.88 19.32 -6.83
C LEU A 210 5.07 18.37 -6.98
N TYR A 211 4.92 17.29 -7.72
CA TYR A 211 6.02 16.39 -8.05
C TYR A 211 7.13 17.10 -8.83
N ASN A 212 6.78 17.89 -9.83
CA ASN A 212 7.76 18.67 -10.58
C ASN A 212 8.48 19.68 -9.68
N VAL A 213 7.75 20.34 -8.77
CA VAL A 213 8.34 21.25 -7.78
C VAL A 213 9.26 20.49 -6.82
N TYR A 214 8.86 19.30 -6.34
CA TYR A 214 9.69 18.45 -5.49
C TYR A 214 11.04 18.14 -6.16
N HIS A 215 11.03 17.74 -7.43
CA HIS A 215 12.27 17.44 -8.15
C HIS A 215 13.15 18.65 -8.38
N GLN A 216 12.59 19.83 -8.57
CA GLN A 216 13.36 21.08 -8.61
C GLN A 216 14.05 21.34 -7.27
N LEU A 217 13.30 21.24 -6.17
CA LEU A 217 13.82 21.41 -4.82
C LEU A 217 14.91 20.37 -4.48
N ALA A 218 14.71 19.14 -4.92
CA ALA A 218 15.69 18.07 -4.75
C ALA A 218 16.99 18.37 -5.51
N ALA A 219 16.89 18.84 -6.75
CA ALA A 219 18.05 19.24 -7.54
C ALA A 219 18.81 20.45 -6.95
N GLU A 220 18.11 21.29 -6.21
CA GLU A 220 18.70 22.44 -5.48
C GLU A 220 19.28 22.05 -4.11
N GLY A 221 19.14 20.80 -3.68
CA GLY A 221 19.59 20.32 -2.37
C GLY A 221 18.72 20.78 -1.20
N HIS A 222 17.45 21.10 -1.44
CA HIS A 222 16.53 21.51 -0.39
C HIS A 222 16.30 20.39 0.65
N GLY A 223 16.15 20.77 1.93
CA GLY A 223 16.00 19.83 3.04
C GLY A 223 14.80 18.88 2.96
N ILE A 224 13.86 19.12 2.05
CA ILE A 224 12.70 18.23 1.81
C ILE A 224 13.12 16.79 1.45
N VAL A 225 14.27 16.61 0.80
CA VAL A 225 14.79 15.28 0.42
C VAL A 225 15.21 14.43 1.60
N HIS A 226 15.47 15.08 2.74
CA HIS A 226 15.84 14.44 3.99
C HIS A 226 14.70 14.42 5.02
N ALA A 227 13.47 14.69 4.57
CA ALA A 227 12.31 14.73 5.45
C ALA A 227 12.19 13.45 6.29
N ASP A 228 12.09 13.61 7.59
CA ASP A 228 11.75 12.56 8.55
C ASP A 228 10.24 12.46 8.73
N GLU A 229 9.79 11.54 9.57
CA GLU A 229 8.38 11.30 9.83
C GLU A 229 7.63 12.55 10.30
N SER A 230 8.23 13.32 11.22
CA SER A 230 7.66 14.56 11.74
C SER A 230 7.55 15.61 10.62
N SER A 231 8.62 15.81 9.86
CA SER A 231 8.63 16.74 8.73
C SER A 231 7.61 16.38 7.65
N ILE A 232 7.44 15.08 7.36
CA ILE A 232 6.44 14.58 6.41
C ILE A 232 5.03 14.90 6.90
N SER A 233 4.74 14.66 8.17
CA SER A 233 3.41 14.84 8.73
C SER A 233 3.03 16.31 8.94
N GLU A 234 3.98 17.16 9.32
CA GLU A 234 3.70 18.52 9.81
C GLU A 234 4.13 19.62 8.85
N LYS A 235 5.27 19.42 8.18
CA LYS A 235 5.90 20.47 7.37
C LYS A 235 5.68 20.31 5.88
N TYR A 236 5.92 19.10 5.35
CA TYR A 236 5.89 18.83 3.91
C TYR A 236 4.66 18.04 3.46
N ASN A 237 3.65 17.90 4.31
CA ASN A 237 2.43 17.16 4.05
C ASN A 237 1.71 17.59 2.76
N TRP A 238 1.78 18.87 2.37
CA TRP A 238 1.23 19.40 1.13
C TRP A 238 1.77 18.74 -0.14
N PHE A 239 3.01 18.25 -0.09
CA PHE A 239 3.64 17.56 -1.22
C PHE A 239 3.20 16.11 -1.34
N ILE A 240 2.70 15.51 -0.27
CA ILE A 240 2.28 14.12 -0.29
C ILE A 240 0.90 14.06 -0.92
N ARG A 241 0.91 13.73 -2.18
CA ARG A 241 -0.22 13.59 -3.06
C ARG A 241 -0.46 12.13 -3.35
N GLY A 242 -1.67 11.71 -3.16
CA GLY A 242 -2.00 10.32 -3.36
C GLY A 242 -1.50 9.42 -2.24
N PHE A 243 -2.00 8.24 -2.27
CA PHE A 243 -1.64 7.18 -1.37
C PHE A 243 -1.63 5.88 -2.16
N GLY A 244 -0.50 5.20 -2.20
CA GLY A 244 -0.33 3.97 -2.97
C GLY A 244 -0.68 2.74 -2.15
N VAL A 245 -1.60 1.92 -2.65
CA VAL A 245 -1.90 0.60 -2.10
C VAL A 245 -1.12 -0.45 -2.88
N ASN A 246 -0.08 -1.02 -2.26
CA ASN A 246 0.86 -1.94 -2.88
C ASN A 246 0.59 -3.37 -2.41
N VAL A 247 0.23 -4.26 -3.32
CA VAL A 247 -0.15 -5.64 -3.01
C VAL A 247 0.67 -6.64 -3.82
N LEU A 248 1.28 -7.60 -3.13
CA LEU A 248 1.86 -8.80 -3.74
C LEU A 248 0.84 -9.94 -3.71
N ALA A 249 0.41 -10.43 -4.85
CA ALA A 249 -0.43 -11.61 -4.94
C ALA A 249 0.40 -12.87 -4.69
N ILE A 250 -0.15 -13.77 -3.86
CA ILE A 250 0.41 -15.09 -3.58
C ILE A 250 -0.62 -16.13 -4.04
N LEU A 251 -0.27 -16.86 -5.09
CA LEU A 251 -1.10 -17.90 -5.68
C LEU A 251 -0.88 -19.24 -4.98
N HIS A 252 -1.96 -20.01 -4.87
CA HIS A 252 -1.90 -21.40 -4.42
C HIS A 252 -2.17 -22.33 -5.61
N ASP A 253 -1.11 -22.98 -6.14
CA ASP A 253 -1.18 -23.80 -7.34
C ASP A 253 -0.44 -25.14 -7.12
N GLY A 254 -1.15 -26.25 -7.30
CA GLY A 254 -0.57 -27.59 -7.20
C GLY A 254 0.11 -27.91 -5.84
N GLY A 255 -0.39 -27.36 -4.74
CA GLY A 255 0.20 -27.52 -3.40
C GLY A 255 1.41 -26.64 -3.14
N LYS A 256 1.80 -25.80 -4.09
CA LYS A 256 2.85 -24.79 -3.96
C LYS A 256 2.28 -23.39 -3.88
N ARG A 257 3.09 -22.45 -3.40
CA ARG A 257 2.77 -21.03 -3.37
C ARG A 257 3.69 -20.30 -4.35
N TYR A 258 3.14 -19.32 -5.04
CA TYR A 258 3.88 -18.46 -5.99
C TYR A 258 3.58 -17.01 -5.73
N VAL A 259 4.62 -16.20 -5.58
CA VAL A 259 4.45 -14.73 -5.56
C VAL A 259 4.45 -14.21 -7.00
N VAL A 260 3.60 -13.24 -7.26
CA VAL A 260 3.43 -12.64 -8.59
C VAL A 260 4.08 -11.25 -8.61
N PHE A 261 5.05 -11.06 -9.47
CA PHE A 261 5.58 -9.73 -9.81
C PHE A 261 5.00 -9.28 -11.14
N SER A 262 4.69 -8.00 -11.26
CA SER A 262 4.31 -7.36 -12.53
C SER A 262 5.49 -6.55 -13.06
N LYS A 263 5.71 -6.58 -14.38
CA LYS A 263 6.67 -5.70 -15.05
C LYS A 263 5.92 -4.59 -15.75
N ARG A 264 6.19 -3.37 -15.36
CA ARG A 264 5.50 -2.21 -15.92
C ARG A 264 5.82 -2.02 -17.39
N SER A 265 4.81 -1.56 -18.13
CA SER A 265 4.94 -1.28 -19.56
C SER A 265 5.91 -0.13 -19.81
N GLY A 266 6.76 -0.26 -20.83
CA GLY A 266 7.55 0.84 -21.36
C GLY A 266 6.71 1.96 -22.00
N ASN A 267 5.43 1.70 -22.26
CA ASN A 267 4.51 2.66 -22.89
C ASN A 267 3.78 3.55 -21.88
N LEU A 268 3.94 3.32 -20.59
CA LEU A 268 3.42 4.22 -19.57
C LEU A 268 3.92 5.63 -19.82
N TYR A 269 3.00 6.57 -19.83
CA TYR A 269 3.36 7.99 -19.91
C TYR A 269 4.07 8.42 -18.62
N ASN A 270 3.64 7.87 -17.50
CA ASN A 270 4.32 8.07 -16.23
C ASN A 270 5.69 7.36 -16.23
N MET A 271 6.76 8.15 -16.18
CA MET A 271 8.16 7.66 -16.18
C MET A 271 8.50 6.80 -14.97
N ARG A 272 7.67 6.80 -13.94
CA ARG A 272 7.88 6.07 -12.68
C ARG A 272 7.74 4.57 -12.88
N GLY A 273 8.77 3.85 -12.52
CA GLY A 273 8.79 2.40 -12.60
C GLY A 273 8.68 1.83 -14.01
N LYS A 274 8.80 2.67 -15.06
CA LYS A 274 8.76 2.26 -16.45
C LYS A 274 9.76 1.15 -16.73
N SER A 275 9.27 0.06 -17.29
CA SER A 275 10.06 -1.15 -17.58
C SER A 275 10.69 -1.84 -16.36
N ARG A 276 10.30 -1.48 -15.13
CA ARG A 276 10.79 -2.07 -13.89
C ARG A 276 9.83 -3.16 -13.38
N TRP A 277 10.38 -4.12 -12.67
CA TRP A 277 9.61 -5.05 -11.88
C TRP A 277 8.97 -4.34 -10.68
N HIS A 278 7.70 -4.63 -10.45
CA HIS A 278 6.87 -4.03 -9.41
C HIS A 278 6.14 -5.11 -8.59
N VAL A 279 5.49 -4.71 -7.49
CA VAL A 279 4.46 -5.55 -6.84
C VAL A 279 3.36 -5.92 -7.84
N THR A 280 2.51 -6.88 -7.52
CA THR A 280 1.46 -7.34 -8.44
C THR A 280 0.51 -6.21 -8.82
N THR A 281 0.11 -5.40 -7.83
CA THR A 281 -0.81 -4.27 -7.98
C THR A 281 -0.27 -3.08 -7.20
N ASN A 282 -0.29 -1.90 -7.83
CA ASN A 282 -0.01 -0.62 -7.19
C ASN A 282 -1.11 0.38 -7.56
N GLU A 283 -2.11 0.44 -6.74
CA GLU A 283 -3.31 1.25 -6.98
C GLU A 283 -3.30 2.52 -6.12
N GLY A 284 -3.64 3.64 -6.72
CA GLY A 284 -3.79 4.90 -6.01
C GLY A 284 -5.19 5.07 -5.42
N LEU A 285 -5.30 5.65 -4.23
CA LEU A 285 -6.59 6.09 -3.70
C LEU A 285 -7.21 7.15 -4.61
N THR A 286 -8.47 6.96 -4.96
CA THR A 286 -9.24 7.88 -5.80
C THR A 286 -10.58 8.23 -5.15
N GLY A 287 -11.30 9.16 -5.76
CA GLY A 287 -12.66 9.49 -5.32
C GLY A 287 -13.66 8.33 -5.43
N GLN A 288 -13.32 7.24 -6.13
CA GLN A 288 -14.16 6.03 -6.19
C GLN A 288 -14.11 5.21 -4.91
N ASP A 289 -13.04 5.35 -4.12
CA ASP A 289 -12.85 4.64 -2.86
C ASP A 289 -13.46 5.40 -1.67
N LEU A 290 -14.06 6.58 -1.93
CA LEU A 290 -14.66 7.43 -0.92
C LEU A 290 -16.09 6.96 -0.60
N GLU A 291 -16.31 6.59 0.64
CA GLU A 291 -17.63 6.26 1.16
C GLU A 291 -18.47 7.52 1.44
N SER A 292 -19.78 7.36 1.57
CA SER A 292 -20.71 8.46 1.79
C SER A 292 -20.50 9.21 3.12
N ASP A 293 -19.80 8.63 4.07
CA ASP A 293 -19.46 9.22 5.38
C ASP A 293 -18.06 9.87 5.41
N GLY A 294 -17.42 10.04 4.26
CA GLY A 294 -16.09 10.66 4.14
C GLY A 294 -14.92 9.77 4.49
N ARG A 295 -15.14 8.44 4.66
CA ARG A 295 -14.07 7.47 4.87
C ARG A 295 -13.60 6.89 3.55
N LEU A 296 -12.34 6.44 3.54
CA LEU A 296 -11.75 5.66 2.46
C LEU A 296 -11.41 4.26 2.96
N ASP A 297 -11.76 3.25 2.16
CA ASP A 297 -11.43 1.86 2.44
C ASP A 297 -10.21 1.41 1.61
N LEU A 298 -9.08 1.16 2.28
CA LEU A 298 -7.86 0.68 1.64
C LEU A 298 -8.00 -0.75 1.09
N TYR A 299 -8.85 -1.57 1.69
CA TYR A 299 -9.13 -2.93 1.21
C TYR A 299 -9.94 -2.87 -0.09
N ALA A 300 -10.96 -2.02 -0.15
CA ALA A 300 -11.72 -1.77 -1.38
C ALA A 300 -10.82 -1.23 -2.51
N CYS A 301 -9.88 -0.34 -2.18
CA CYS A 301 -8.88 0.14 -3.14
C CYS A 301 -7.99 -1.01 -3.66
N ALA A 302 -7.51 -1.89 -2.78
CA ALA A 302 -6.71 -3.04 -3.19
C ALA A 302 -7.51 -4.02 -4.08
N GLU A 303 -8.77 -4.28 -3.74
CA GLU A 303 -9.68 -5.11 -4.54
C GLU A 303 -9.92 -4.49 -5.92
N ARG A 304 -10.13 -3.17 -5.98
CA ARG A 304 -10.26 -2.45 -7.24
C ARG A 304 -9.00 -2.58 -8.09
N GLY A 305 -7.82 -2.37 -7.52
CA GLY A 305 -6.56 -2.50 -8.23
C GLY A 305 -6.34 -3.93 -8.76
N LEU A 306 -6.60 -4.96 -7.95
CA LEU A 306 -6.52 -6.35 -8.41
C LEU A 306 -7.48 -6.61 -9.58
N ARG A 307 -8.68 -6.04 -9.57
CA ARG A 307 -9.66 -6.18 -10.64
C ARG A 307 -9.26 -5.39 -11.89
N GLU A 308 -8.88 -4.11 -11.76
CA GLU A 308 -8.61 -3.23 -12.90
C GLU A 308 -7.28 -3.52 -13.58
N GLU A 309 -6.19 -3.72 -12.79
CA GLU A 309 -4.88 -4.03 -13.35
C GLU A 309 -4.72 -5.51 -13.74
N ASN A 310 -5.31 -6.42 -12.97
CA ASN A 310 -5.03 -7.86 -13.09
C ASN A 310 -6.26 -8.70 -13.48
N GLY A 311 -7.46 -8.11 -13.57
CA GLY A 311 -8.68 -8.84 -13.88
C GLY A 311 -9.11 -9.85 -12.81
N ILE A 312 -8.62 -9.70 -11.58
CA ILE A 312 -8.84 -10.66 -10.48
C ILE A 312 -9.97 -10.15 -9.58
N GLU A 313 -11.05 -10.91 -9.53
CA GLU A 313 -12.10 -10.72 -8.53
C GLU A 313 -11.84 -11.63 -7.33
N LEU A 314 -11.83 -11.03 -6.12
CA LEU A 314 -11.60 -11.79 -4.89
C LEU A 314 -12.78 -12.72 -4.61
N ARG A 315 -12.46 -13.94 -4.18
CA ARG A 315 -13.42 -14.95 -3.75
C ARG A 315 -13.49 -14.96 -2.21
N PRO A 316 -14.55 -15.51 -1.59
CA PRO A 316 -14.69 -15.54 -0.13
C PRO A 316 -13.52 -16.18 0.63
N MET A 317 -12.73 -17.03 -0.04
CA MET A 317 -11.56 -17.70 0.53
C MET A 317 -10.24 -16.94 0.31
N ASP A 318 -10.24 -15.90 -0.48
CA ASP A 318 -9.09 -15.05 -0.74
C ASP A 318 -8.99 -13.99 0.37
N ALA A 319 -7.79 -13.55 0.69
CA ALA A 319 -7.59 -12.61 1.81
C ALA A 319 -6.51 -11.59 1.48
N ILE A 320 -6.84 -10.33 1.67
CA ILE A 320 -5.86 -9.24 1.67
C ILE A 320 -5.37 -9.01 3.10
N ARG A 321 -4.06 -8.79 3.25
CA ARG A 321 -3.42 -8.45 4.52
C ARG A 321 -2.45 -7.31 4.31
N PHE A 322 -2.62 -6.23 5.05
CA PHE A 322 -1.69 -5.11 5.09
C PHE A 322 -0.72 -5.25 6.25
N TYR A 323 0.53 -4.89 6.01
CA TYR A 323 1.62 -5.12 6.97
C TYR A 323 2.32 -3.84 7.41
N SER A 324 2.53 -2.88 6.50
CA SER A 324 3.38 -1.73 6.81
C SER A 324 2.96 -0.50 6.02
N PHE A 325 3.01 0.64 6.71
CA PHE A 325 2.96 1.95 6.08
C PHE A 325 4.38 2.43 5.79
N PHE A 326 4.58 3.01 4.62
CA PHE A 326 5.88 3.48 4.18
C PHE A 326 5.75 4.78 3.38
N PHE A 327 6.87 5.49 3.28
CA PHE A 327 6.99 6.69 2.49
C PHE A 327 8.14 6.53 1.49
N LEU A 328 7.85 6.73 0.20
CA LEU A 328 8.83 6.72 -0.88
C LEU A 328 9.48 8.11 -0.98
N ARG A 329 10.76 8.20 -0.66
CA ARG A 329 11.52 9.46 -0.75
C ARG A 329 11.69 9.92 -2.19
N THR A 330 11.94 8.99 -3.11
CA THR A 330 12.16 9.27 -4.54
C THR A 330 10.95 9.90 -5.22
N ASP A 331 9.77 9.54 -4.77
CA ASP A 331 8.50 9.98 -5.37
C ASP A 331 7.69 10.92 -4.47
N PHE A 332 8.15 11.10 -3.24
CA PHE A 332 7.45 11.83 -2.19
C PHE A 332 6.01 11.34 -2.02
N GLU A 333 5.86 10.02 -1.91
CA GLU A 333 4.58 9.33 -1.90
C GLU A 333 4.43 8.46 -0.66
N LEU A 334 3.24 8.50 -0.06
CA LEU A 334 2.86 7.65 1.05
C LEU A 334 2.19 6.38 0.52
N GLY A 335 2.42 5.25 1.18
CA GLY A 335 1.79 4.00 0.76
C GLY A 335 1.62 3.00 1.88
N ILE A 336 0.79 1.99 1.59
CA ILE A 336 0.66 0.79 2.40
C ILE A 336 1.07 -0.43 1.58
N LEU A 337 1.64 -1.39 2.26
CA LEU A 337 2.14 -2.61 1.67
C LEU A 337 1.47 -3.84 2.28
N GLY A 338 1.05 -4.75 1.40
CA GLY A 338 0.36 -5.97 1.78
C GLY A 338 0.55 -7.13 0.83
N SER A 339 -0.18 -8.20 1.10
CA SER A 339 -0.33 -9.35 0.20
C SER A 339 -1.79 -9.73 0.01
N ALA A 340 -2.09 -10.37 -1.12
CA ALA A 340 -3.35 -11.03 -1.40
C ALA A 340 -3.10 -12.52 -1.59
N GLU A 341 -3.64 -13.35 -0.68
CA GLU A 341 -3.61 -14.81 -0.81
C GLU A 341 -4.75 -15.25 -1.73
N LEU A 342 -4.41 -15.79 -2.91
CA LEU A 342 -5.38 -16.12 -3.96
C LEU A 342 -5.39 -17.64 -4.22
N ARG A 343 -6.56 -18.26 -4.23
CA ARG A 343 -6.76 -19.68 -4.55
C ARG A 343 -6.87 -19.88 -6.07
N LEU A 344 -5.89 -19.39 -6.80
CA LEU A 344 -5.80 -19.46 -8.27
C LEU A 344 -4.51 -20.17 -8.68
N SER A 345 -4.58 -20.93 -9.78
CA SER A 345 -3.39 -21.39 -10.48
C SER A 345 -2.76 -20.25 -11.30
N GLN A 346 -1.48 -20.38 -11.65
CA GLN A 346 -0.78 -19.44 -12.53
C GLN A 346 -1.48 -19.30 -13.90
N ALA A 347 -2.02 -20.43 -14.42
CA ALA A 347 -2.74 -20.45 -15.67
C ALA A 347 -4.06 -19.67 -15.61
N GLU A 348 -4.81 -19.84 -14.50
CA GLU A 348 -6.08 -19.10 -14.27
C GLU A 348 -5.81 -17.61 -14.09
N PHE A 349 -4.81 -17.23 -13.30
CA PHE A 349 -4.40 -15.83 -13.14
C PHE A 349 -4.05 -15.22 -14.50
N SER A 350 -3.19 -15.86 -15.27
CA SER A 350 -2.76 -15.39 -16.60
C SER A 350 -3.94 -15.26 -17.59
N LYS A 351 -4.89 -16.18 -17.51
CA LYS A 351 -6.11 -16.15 -18.35
C LYS A 351 -6.99 -14.97 -17.97
N GLN A 352 -7.25 -14.76 -16.69
CA GLN A 352 -8.07 -13.64 -16.20
C GLN A 352 -7.42 -12.30 -16.53
N ALA A 353 -6.13 -12.13 -16.25
CA ALA A 353 -5.37 -10.93 -16.53
C ALA A 353 -5.45 -10.52 -18.01
N ARG A 354 -5.39 -11.48 -18.94
CA ARG A 354 -5.51 -11.19 -20.38
C ARG A 354 -6.94 -10.87 -20.83
N ALA A 355 -7.94 -11.46 -20.18
CA ALA A 355 -9.32 -11.38 -20.62
C ALA A 355 -10.09 -10.21 -20.00
N LEU A 356 -9.79 -9.88 -18.74
CA LEU A 356 -10.65 -9.03 -17.92
C LEU A 356 -9.95 -7.77 -17.39
N ALA A 357 -8.62 -7.75 -17.34
CA ALA A 357 -7.90 -6.58 -16.84
C ALA A 357 -8.14 -5.38 -17.77
N ARG A 358 -8.73 -4.34 -17.23
CA ARG A 358 -9.03 -3.10 -17.94
C ARG A 358 -7.77 -2.40 -18.43
N ASP A 359 -6.77 -2.33 -17.57
CA ASP A 359 -5.57 -1.53 -17.79
C ASP A 359 -4.32 -2.38 -18.08
N ASN A 360 -4.46 -3.72 -18.12
CA ASN A 360 -3.35 -4.68 -18.29
C ASN A 360 -2.46 -4.38 -19.50
N THR A 361 -3.06 -4.13 -20.66
CA THR A 361 -2.30 -3.88 -21.90
C THR A 361 -1.55 -2.55 -21.89
N MET A 362 -1.95 -1.64 -20.99
CA MET A 362 -1.40 -0.30 -20.89
C MET A 362 -0.33 -0.20 -19.81
N GLU A 363 -0.56 -0.84 -18.67
CA GLU A 363 0.29 -0.69 -17.49
C GLU A 363 1.23 -1.86 -17.28
N ILE A 364 0.84 -3.07 -17.60
CA ILE A 364 1.61 -4.28 -17.34
C ILE A 364 2.05 -4.94 -18.65
N ARG A 365 3.36 -5.14 -18.80
CA ARG A 365 3.96 -5.83 -19.93
C ARG A 365 4.05 -7.35 -19.73
N GLN A 366 4.33 -7.76 -18.50
CA GLN A 366 4.70 -9.14 -18.18
C GLN A 366 4.44 -9.45 -16.70
N TYR A 367 4.13 -10.70 -16.41
CA TYR A 367 4.11 -11.27 -15.06
C TYR A 367 5.25 -12.28 -14.89
N ALA A 368 5.80 -12.32 -13.67
CA ALA A 368 6.66 -13.40 -13.21
C ALA A 368 5.98 -14.11 -12.04
N PHE A 369 5.87 -15.44 -12.16
CA PHE A 369 5.38 -16.34 -11.12
C PHE A 369 6.59 -17.02 -10.49
N VAL A 370 6.93 -16.58 -9.29
CA VAL A 370 8.14 -17.07 -8.59
C VAL A 370 7.69 -17.94 -7.43
N GLU A 371 8.17 -19.18 -7.36
CA GLU A 371 7.85 -20.06 -6.23
C GLU A 371 8.18 -19.34 -4.92
N PHE A 372 7.23 -19.29 -3.98
CA PHE A 372 7.37 -18.51 -2.77
C PHE A 372 8.27 -19.21 -1.75
N THR A 373 9.54 -19.35 -2.15
CA THR A 373 10.63 -19.87 -1.35
C THR A 373 11.81 -18.90 -1.41
N GLU A 374 12.61 -18.86 -0.35
CA GLU A 374 13.79 -17.98 -0.26
C GLU A 374 14.69 -18.14 -1.50
N ARG A 375 15.04 -19.39 -1.83
CA ARG A 375 15.93 -19.70 -2.95
C ARG A 375 15.38 -19.19 -4.29
N ALA A 376 14.11 -19.46 -4.58
CA ALA A 376 13.53 -19.08 -5.87
C ALA A 376 13.41 -17.56 -6.02
N ILE A 377 13.10 -16.86 -4.93
CA ILE A 377 13.01 -15.38 -4.93
C ILE A 377 14.40 -14.77 -5.14
N GLN A 378 15.42 -15.22 -4.41
CA GLN A 378 16.80 -14.74 -4.58
C GLN A 378 17.33 -15.01 -6.00
N GLU A 379 17.04 -16.19 -6.54
CA GLU A 379 17.46 -16.56 -7.90
C GLU A 379 16.75 -15.68 -8.95
N PHE A 380 15.46 -15.38 -8.77
CA PHE A 380 14.74 -14.45 -9.62
C PHE A 380 15.37 -13.06 -9.61
N TYR A 381 15.61 -12.49 -8.43
CA TYR A 381 16.24 -11.17 -8.31
C TYR A 381 17.62 -11.14 -8.94
N ARG A 382 18.47 -12.11 -8.65
CA ARG A 382 19.83 -12.22 -9.23
C ARG A 382 19.77 -12.27 -10.75
N ARG A 383 18.95 -13.16 -11.32
CA ARG A 383 18.81 -13.34 -12.77
C ARG A 383 18.35 -12.07 -13.47
N GLU A 384 17.32 -11.41 -12.94
CA GLU A 384 16.77 -10.19 -13.55
C GLU A 384 17.78 -9.03 -13.44
N THR A 385 18.48 -8.89 -12.30
CA THR A 385 19.52 -7.87 -12.13
C THR A 385 20.70 -8.12 -13.07
N GLU A 386 21.17 -9.36 -13.23
CA GLU A 386 22.20 -9.72 -14.19
C GLU A 386 21.78 -9.44 -15.65
N ALA A 387 20.48 -9.51 -15.94
CA ALA A 387 19.91 -9.14 -17.24
C ALA A 387 19.75 -7.61 -17.42
N GLY A 388 20.15 -6.80 -16.45
CA GLY A 388 20.03 -5.35 -16.48
C GLY A 388 18.62 -4.84 -16.16
N GLU A 389 17.77 -5.67 -15.57
CA GLU A 389 16.42 -5.30 -15.17
C GLU A 389 16.41 -4.69 -13.78
N GLU A 390 15.55 -3.70 -13.57
CA GLU A 390 15.43 -3.00 -12.32
C GLU A 390 14.14 -3.37 -11.58
N PHE A 391 14.17 -3.25 -10.26
CA PHE A 391 13.02 -3.40 -9.38
C PHE A 391 12.68 -2.05 -8.75
N THR A 392 11.39 -1.77 -8.58
CA THR A 392 10.98 -0.61 -7.78
C THR A 392 11.31 -0.83 -6.31
N ALA A 393 11.54 0.24 -5.58
CA ALA A 393 11.82 0.17 -4.15
C ALA A 393 10.65 -0.50 -3.38
N SER A 394 9.39 -0.23 -3.78
CA SER A 394 8.20 -0.88 -3.21
C SER A 394 8.15 -2.39 -3.48
N ALA A 395 8.63 -2.87 -4.65
CA ALA A 395 8.70 -4.31 -4.93
C ALA A 395 9.74 -5.00 -4.07
N ARG A 396 10.93 -4.42 -3.91
CA ARG A 396 12.01 -4.95 -3.06
C ARG A 396 11.59 -4.97 -1.58
N LEU A 397 11.11 -3.85 -1.05
CA LEU A 397 10.59 -3.78 0.31
C LEU A 397 9.43 -4.74 0.51
N GLY A 398 8.50 -4.80 -0.45
CA GLY A 398 7.32 -5.64 -0.41
C GLY A 398 7.62 -7.11 -0.23
N ILE A 399 8.50 -7.65 -1.06
CA ILE A 399 8.84 -9.07 -0.96
C ILE A 399 9.58 -9.39 0.34
N GLU A 400 10.44 -8.49 0.81
CA GLU A 400 11.14 -8.67 2.07
C GLU A 400 10.16 -8.72 3.26
N ILE A 401 9.20 -7.78 3.32
CA ILE A 401 8.18 -7.76 4.38
C ILE A 401 7.25 -8.97 4.30
N VAL A 402 6.73 -9.28 3.11
CA VAL A 402 5.83 -10.43 2.91
C VAL A 402 6.54 -11.74 3.23
N SER A 403 7.80 -11.89 2.85
CA SER A 403 8.62 -13.06 3.17
C SER A 403 8.87 -13.19 4.68
N ALA A 404 9.21 -12.11 5.36
CA ALA A 404 9.38 -12.09 6.82
C ALA A 404 8.08 -12.54 7.52
N ARG A 405 6.94 -12.01 7.10
CA ARG A 405 5.61 -12.35 7.65
C ARG A 405 5.19 -13.79 7.37
N ASN A 406 5.81 -14.45 6.42
CA ASN A 406 5.57 -15.85 6.08
C ASN A 406 6.68 -16.79 6.58
N GLY A 407 7.57 -16.32 7.43
CA GLY A 407 8.62 -17.14 8.07
C GLY A 407 9.81 -17.50 7.18
N LEU A 408 9.97 -16.85 6.03
CA LEU A 408 11.17 -16.98 5.20
C LEU A 408 12.31 -16.18 5.81
N ASN A 409 13.57 -16.59 5.56
CA ASN A 409 14.74 -15.83 5.97
C ASN A 409 14.93 -14.56 5.11
N ARG A 410 15.91 -13.71 5.49
CA ARG A 410 16.25 -12.51 4.73
C ARG A 410 16.65 -12.86 3.30
N LEU A 411 16.11 -12.13 2.34
CA LEU A 411 16.29 -12.42 0.92
C LEU A 411 17.54 -11.75 0.32
N ASN A 412 18.02 -10.65 0.92
CA ASN A 412 19.12 -9.82 0.40
C ASN A 412 18.87 -9.37 -1.06
N THR A 413 17.65 -8.80 -1.28
CA THR A 413 17.20 -8.31 -2.60
C THR A 413 17.71 -6.90 -2.92
#